data_97fb7f0ea11ed1d2cab69b83cc785d0c
#
_entry.id   97fb7f0ea11ed1d2cab69b83cc785d0c
#
_cell.length_a   1.000
_cell.length_b   1.000
_cell.length_c   1.000
_cell.angle_alpha   90.00
_cell.angle_beta   90.00
_cell.angle_gamma   90.00
#
_symmetry.space_group_name_H-M   'P 1'
#
loop_
_entity.id
_entity.type
_entity.pdbx_description
1 polymer ?
#
loop_
_entity_poly.entity_id
_entity_poly.type
_entity_poly.pdbx_seq_one_letter_code
_entity_poly.pdbx_strand_id
1 'polypeptide(L)'
;MGKGSGNGTTRGDRKRNARRERLRGLLPRDGAVIGIDLAEDKQAIAVIDHDGRVLARKTVRVKAFRLGEALDWAVGQARTRMFGSVTVACEPTGPRWLQVQRLCAERGLPLVCIQPLMSHIAREQQDYTTHKTDESDCVLIARLATELHCYIPEELDETWAHLRHLGRRRAQLITAATASGQRILDFLSVAWPTVTETCADPLKSVTWLTALQVVTARCGADPGKLAVMGAEAFTAAVRGAVAGWGGKKGWGPITRRVFAATASTEGVVVASRRGLLRRIADELGDLQRTRAQLRAVEADMVAVLGELGLSRLADIPALSAVGAAAILAETGDPRRYDSSSSLVKHAGMSPSDNASGTFYGDAHISRRGRPGLRLTVWRAVWPMLRFNPVMAAKYAAMTQAADDAAAAAGTGSRQA
;
A
#
# COMPACT_ATOMS: atom_id res chain seq x y z
N MET A 1 44.97 25.36 -1.61
CA MET A 1 45.33 24.18 -0.82
C MET A 1 44.42 23.02 -1.25
N GLY A 2 44.99 22.12 -2.05
CA GLY A 2 44.22 20.99 -2.59
C GLY A 2 43.89 20.00 -1.47
N LYS A 3 42.60 19.65 -1.34
CA LYS A 3 42.15 18.50 -0.52
C LYS A 3 42.64 17.24 -1.20
N GLY A 4 43.62 16.57 -0.58
CA GLY A 4 44.12 15.30 -1.02
C GLY A 4 43.02 14.29 -1.21
N SER A 5 43.00 13.61 -2.36
CA SER A 5 42.13 12.48 -2.67
C SER A 5 42.51 11.32 -1.75
N GLY A 6 41.83 11.19 -0.63
CA GLY A 6 41.98 10.03 0.22
C GLY A 6 41.53 8.77 -0.54
N ASN A 7 42.45 7.87 -0.81
CA ASN A 7 42.27 6.56 -1.45
C ASN A 7 41.49 5.57 -0.54
N GLY A 8 40.41 6.01 0.11
CA GLY A 8 39.61 5.24 1.04
C GLY A 8 38.16 5.02 0.56
N THR A 9 37.59 3.88 0.94
CA THR A 9 36.18 3.56 0.68
C THR A 9 35.22 4.55 1.34
N THR A 10 34.29 5.08 0.59
CA THR A 10 33.24 5.97 1.09
C THR A 10 32.28 5.23 2.04
N ARG A 11 31.48 5.99 2.82
CA ARG A 11 30.39 5.39 3.63
C ARG A 11 29.41 4.59 2.76
N GLY A 12 29.18 5.02 1.53
CA GLY A 12 28.33 4.31 0.56
C GLY A 12 28.93 2.97 0.15
N ASP A 13 30.25 2.96 -0.13
CA ASP A 13 30.97 1.72 -0.51
C ASP A 13 31.00 0.72 0.63
N ARG A 14 31.25 1.16 1.87
CA ARG A 14 31.21 0.28 3.04
C ARG A 14 29.83 -0.38 3.22
N LYS A 15 28.73 0.37 3.08
CA LYS A 15 27.36 -0.20 3.13
C LYS A 15 27.11 -1.19 1.99
N ARG A 16 27.58 -0.87 0.78
CA ARG A 16 27.44 -1.76 -0.38
C ARG A 16 28.23 -3.06 -0.18
N ASN A 17 29.44 -2.96 0.30
CA ASN A 17 30.30 -4.12 0.57
C ASN A 17 29.70 -5.02 1.67
N ALA A 18 29.26 -4.45 2.80
CA ALA A 18 28.61 -5.19 3.86
C ALA A 18 27.32 -5.91 3.39
N ARG A 19 26.54 -5.28 2.50
CA ARG A 19 25.38 -5.94 1.88
C ARG A 19 25.80 -7.11 1.00
N ARG A 20 26.84 -6.93 0.17
CA ARG A 20 27.36 -8.00 -0.71
C ARG A 20 27.90 -9.17 0.12
N GLU A 21 28.60 -8.89 1.20
CA GLU A 21 29.14 -9.90 2.11
C GLU A 21 28.02 -10.74 2.76
N ARG A 22 26.98 -10.10 3.29
CA ARG A 22 25.80 -10.79 3.81
C ARG A 22 25.12 -11.68 2.76
N LEU A 23 24.92 -11.18 1.56
CA LEU A 23 24.32 -11.95 0.46
C LEU A 23 25.25 -13.10 0.04
N ARG A 24 26.56 -12.87 -0.01
CA ARG A 24 27.53 -13.90 -0.39
C ARG A 24 27.64 -15.00 0.68
N GLY A 25 27.38 -14.70 1.95
CA GLY A 25 27.25 -15.70 3.01
C GLY A 25 26.07 -16.68 2.78
N LEU A 26 24.98 -16.22 2.15
CA LEU A 26 23.84 -17.06 1.75
C LEU A 26 24.05 -17.73 0.38
N LEU A 27 24.79 -17.11 -0.51
CA LEU A 27 25.03 -17.52 -1.91
C LEU A 27 26.55 -17.76 -2.12
N PRO A 28 27.16 -18.77 -1.46
CA PRO A 28 28.55 -19.08 -1.64
C PRO A 28 28.82 -19.54 -3.07
N ARG A 29 30.00 -19.22 -3.62
CA ARG A 29 30.33 -19.47 -5.03
C ARG A 29 30.41 -20.94 -5.42
N ASP A 30 30.68 -21.80 -4.46
CA ASP A 30 30.71 -23.27 -4.56
C ASP A 30 29.33 -23.92 -4.32
N GLY A 31 28.29 -23.12 -4.12
CA GLY A 31 26.92 -23.57 -3.91
C GLY A 31 26.11 -23.63 -5.20
N ALA A 32 24.98 -24.33 -5.16
CA ALA A 32 23.95 -24.31 -6.21
C ALA A 32 22.83 -23.35 -5.86
N VAL A 33 22.15 -22.80 -6.88
CA VAL A 33 20.99 -21.93 -6.72
C VAL A 33 19.77 -22.57 -7.36
N ILE A 34 18.68 -22.66 -6.58
CA ILE A 34 17.37 -23.12 -7.04
C ILE A 34 16.52 -21.89 -7.37
N GLY A 35 16.25 -21.64 -8.64
CA GLY A 35 15.30 -20.60 -9.06
C GLY A 35 13.89 -21.15 -9.21
N ILE A 36 12.91 -20.42 -8.67
CA ILE A 36 11.50 -20.81 -8.73
C ILE A 36 10.70 -19.66 -9.36
N ASP A 37 10.01 -19.97 -10.46
CA ASP A 37 8.96 -19.12 -10.98
C ASP A 37 7.58 -19.56 -10.45
N LEU A 38 6.85 -18.60 -9.86
CA LEU A 38 5.60 -18.81 -9.13
C LEU A 38 4.36 -18.47 -9.98
N ALA A 39 4.14 -19.21 -11.06
CA ALA A 39 2.97 -19.05 -11.90
C ALA A 39 1.65 -19.55 -11.27
N GLU A 40 0.50 -19.35 -11.94
CA GLU A 40 -0.82 -19.68 -11.38
C GLU A 40 -1.10 -21.18 -11.32
N ASP A 41 -0.81 -21.91 -12.39
CA ASP A 41 -1.15 -23.33 -12.51
C ASP A 41 0.05 -24.26 -12.31
N LYS A 42 1.21 -23.84 -12.75
CA LYS A 42 2.45 -24.60 -12.72
C LYS A 42 3.58 -23.73 -12.17
N GLN A 43 4.51 -24.36 -11.50
CA GLN A 43 5.72 -23.72 -10.98
C GLN A 43 6.92 -24.38 -11.67
N ALA A 44 7.74 -23.56 -12.31
CA ALA A 44 8.98 -24.00 -12.91
C ALA A 44 10.14 -23.86 -11.92
N ILE A 45 10.96 -24.87 -11.83
CA ILE A 45 12.11 -24.93 -10.93
C ILE A 45 13.34 -25.27 -11.75
N ALA A 46 14.40 -24.50 -11.58
CA ALA A 46 15.71 -24.80 -12.15
C ALA A 46 16.77 -24.82 -11.04
N VAL A 47 17.73 -25.72 -11.16
CA VAL A 47 18.95 -25.76 -10.36
C VAL A 47 20.10 -25.34 -11.25
N ILE A 48 20.86 -24.33 -10.84
CA ILE A 48 22.03 -23.84 -11.57
C ILE A 48 23.27 -23.78 -10.68
N ASP A 49 24.44 -23.78 -11.28
CA ASP A 49 25.69 -23.37 -10.63
C ASP A 49 25.91 -21.86 -10.70
N HIS A 50 27.02 -21.39 -10.13
CA HIS A 50 27.36 -19.97 -10.16
C HIS A 50 27.79 -19.42 -11.54
N ASP A 51 28.14 -20.28 -12.48
CA ASP A 51 28.46 -19.92 -13.85
C ASP A 51 27.22 -19.87 -14.75
N GLY A 52 26.02 -20.14 -14.16
CA GLY A 52 24.74 -20.10 -14.87
C GLY A 52 24.40 -21.40 -15.61
N ARG A 53 25.22 -22.46 -15.44
CA ARG A 53 24.96 -23.75 -16.08
C ARG A 53 23.76 -24.41 -15.42
N VAL A 54 22.77 -24.79 -16.22
CA VAL A 54 21.59 -25.49 -15.76
C VAL A 54 21.92 -26.96 -15.44
N LEU A 55 21.77 -27.33 -14.19
CA LEU A 55 22.06 -28.67 -13.69
C LEU A 55 20.84 -29.59 -13.76
N ALA A 56 19.65 -29.05 -13.48
CA ALA A 56 18.39 -29.78 -13.51
C ALA A 56 17.20 -28.83 -13.65
N ARG A 57 16.10 -29.32 -14.23
CA ARG A 57 14.81 -28.59 -14.32
C ARG A 57 13.65 -29.49 -13.97
N LYS A 58 12.58 -28.92 -13.40
CA LYS A 58 11.33 -29.60 -13.14
C LYS A 58 10.17 -28.62 -13.12
N THR A 59 9.04 -29.04 -13.66
CA THR A 59 7.77 -28.28 -13.55
C THR A 59 6.80 -29.08 -12.71
N VAL A 60 6.14 -28.41 -11.74
CA VAL A 60 5.18 -29.02 -10.82
C VAL A 60 3.87 -28.24 -10.79
N ARG A 61 2.76 -28.92 -10.46
CA ARG A 61 1.47 -28.23 -10.24
C ARG A 61 1.49 -27.42 -8.95
N VAL A 62 0.75 -26.29 -8.94
CA VAL A 62 0.66 -25.36 -7.81
C VAL A 62 -0.09 -25.96 -6.63
N LYS A 63 0.62 -26.78 -5.82
CA LYS A 63 0.16 -27.28 -4.52
C LYS A 63 1.33 -27.27 -3.55
N ALA A 64 1.12 -26.81 -2.32
CA ALA A 64 2.19 -26.63 -1.32
C ALA A 64 3.03 -27.90 -1.09
N PHE A 65 2.41 -29.07 -1.00
CA PHE A 65 3.14 -30.34 -0.80
C PHE A 65 3.96 -30.74 -2.04
N ARG A 66 3.47 -30.44 -3.25
CA ARG A 66 4.22 -30.69 -4.50
C ARG A 66 5.43 -29.78 -4.61
N LEU A 67 5.31 -28.55 -4.14
CA LEU A 67 6.42 -27.61 -4.09
C LEU A 67 7.49 -28.06 -3.08
N GLY A 68 7.07 -28.60 -1.92
CA GLY A 68 7.98 -29.18 -0.94
C GLY A 68 8.77 -30.37 -1.53
N GLU A 69 8.07 -31.33 -2.16
CA GLU A 69 8.70 -32.47 -2.85
C GLU A 69 9.66 -32.02 -3.98
N ALA A 70 9.30 -30.95 -4.67
CA ALA A 70 10.14 -30.40 -5.74
C ALA A 70 11.39 -29.69 -5.22
N LEU A 71 11.30 -29.02 -4.06
CA LEU A 71 12.46 -28.48 -3.35
C LEU A 71 13.39 -29.60 -2.89
N ASP A 72 12.85 -30.66 -2.28
CA ASP A 72 13.63 -31.82 -1.83
C ASP A 72 14.33 -32.50 -3.01
N TRP A 73 13.63 -32.66 -4.14
CA TRP A 73 14.22 -33.13 -5.39
C TRP A 73 15.35 -32.23 -5.89
N ALA A 74 15.15 -30.89 -5.90
CA ALA A 74 16.14 -29.93 -6.39
C ALA A 74 17.41 -29.93 -5.51
N VAL A 75 17.24 -30.01 -4.19
CA VAL A 75 18.36 -30.20 -3.24
C VAL A 75 19.09 -31.51 -3.51
N GLY A 76 18.36 -32.61 -3.76
CA GLY A 76 18.94 -33.88 -4.15
C GLY A 76 19.78 -33.77 -5.44
N GLN A 77 19.30 -33.05 -6.45
CA GLN A 77 20.03 -32.80 -7.71
C GLN A 77 21.34 -32.02 -7.51
N ALA A 78 21.35 -31.06 -6.58
CA ALA A 78 22.56 -30.33 -6.23
C ALA A 78 23.56 -31.23 -5.48
N ARG A 79 23.09 -32.00 -4.50
CA ARG A 79 23.92 -32.91 -3.70
C ARG A 79 24.57 -34.00 -4.54
N THR A 80 23.84 -34.61 -5.47
CA THR A 80 24.43 -35.65 -6.37
C THR A 80 25.53 -35.11 -7.27
N ARG A 81 25.62 -33.76 -7.42
CA ARG A 81 26.67 -33.05 -8.16
C ARG A 81 27.71 -32.41 -7.23
N MET A 82 27.74 -32.87 -5.98
CA MET A 82 28.75 -32.48 -4.97
C MET A 82 28.67 -31.01 -4.52
N PHE A 83 27.54 -30.32 -4.71
CA PHE A 83 27.34 -28.98 -4.14
C PHE A 83 27.05 -29.10 -2.63
N GLY A 84 27.88 -28.46 -1.82
CA GLY A 84 27.79 -28.49 -0.35
C GLY A 84 26.70 -27.57 0.21
N SER A 85 26.30 -26.55 -0.54
CA SER A 85 25.28 -25.58 -0.15
C SER A 85 24.29 -25.32 -1.26
N VAL A 86 23.05 -24.98 -0.86
CA VAL A 86 21.96 -24.70 -1.79
C VAL A 86 21.18 -23.49 -1.29
N THR A 87 20.92 -22.53 -2.15
CA THR A 87 20.09 -21.36 -1.87
C THR A 87 18.90 -21.32 -2.81
N VAL A 88 17.74 -21.00 -2.28
CA VAL A 88 16.52 -20.83 -3.05
C VAL A 88 16.33 -19.37 -3.43
N ALA A 89 15.94 -19.10 -4.67
CA ALA A 89 15.60 -17.79 -5.19
C ALA A 89 14.21 -17.80 -5.81
N CYS A 90 13.37 -16.80 -5.51
CA CYS A 90 12.08 -16.63 -6.16
C CYS A 90 11.76 -15.15 -6.40
N GLU A 91 10.80 -14.90 -7.29
CA GLU A 91 10.21 -13.57 -7.46
C GLU A 91 8.97 -13.46 -6.57
N PRO A 92 8.87 -12.50 -5.61
CA PRO A 92 7.76 -12.41 -4.67
C PRO A 92 6.54 -11.72 -5.31
N THR A 93 5.97 -12.34 -6.32
CA THR A 93 4.72 -11.94 -6.94
C THR A 93 3.53 -12.56 -6.19
N GLY A 94 2.54 -11.73 -5.83
CA GLY A 94 1.38 -12.19 -5.07
C GLY A 94 1.73 -12.79 -3.69
N PRO A 95 0.88 -13.64 -3.09
CA PRO A 95 1.10 -14.25 -1.77
C PRO A 95 1.85 -15.58 -1.81
N ARG A 96 2.05 -16.19 -2.98
CA ARG A 96 2.57 -17.58 -3.09
C ARG A 96 4.00 -17.76 -2.59
N TRP A 97 4.83 -16.71 -2.70
CA TRP A 97 6.20 -16.75 -2.20
C TRP A 97 6.30 -16.98 -0.68
N LEU A 98 5.24 -16.67 0.08
CA LEU A 98 5.18 -16.98 1.52
C LEU A 98 5.18 -18.49 1.78
N GLN A 99 4.61 -19.29 0.86
CA GLN A 99 4.69 -20.75 0.93
C GLN A 99 6.13 -21.24 0.70
N VAL A 100 6.83 -20.63 -0.27
CA VAL A 100 8.26 -20.93 -0.50
C VAL A 100 9.07 -20.59 0.74
N GLN A 101 8.85 -19.41 1.32
CA GLN A 101 9.54 -18.95 2.54
C GLN A 101 9.37 -19.95 3.68
N ARG A 102 8.13 -20.40 3.94
CA ARG A 102 7.84 -21.39 4.97
C ARG A 102 8.52 -22.72 4.67
N LEU A 103 8.38 -23.24 3.46
CA LEU A 103 8.98 -24.52 3.05
C LEU A 103 10.51 -24.50 3.12
N CYS A 104 11.12 -23.35 2.82
CA CYS A 104 12.56 -23.14 2.98
C CYS A 104 12.96 -23.14 4.46
N ALA A 105 12.23 -22.41 5.31
CA ALA A 105 12.48 -22.37 6.75
C ALA A 105 12.39 -23.77 7.40
N GLU A 106 11.35 -24.56 7.06
CA GLU A 106 11.17 -25.93 7.52
C GLU A 106 12.33 -26.87 7.13
N ARG A 107 13.06 -26.54 6.06
CA ARG A 107 14.19 -27.32 5.52
C ARG A 107 15.56 -26.72 5.83
N GLY A 108 15.62 -25.60 6.55
CA GLY A 108 16.86 -24.88 6.81
C GLY A 108 17.54 -24.35 5.53
N LEU A 109 16.77 -24.09 4.46
CA LEU A 109 17.28 -23.59 3.20
C LEU A 109 17.26 -22.05 3.20
N PRO A 110 18.38 -21.39 2.89
CA PRO A 110 18.39 -19.93 2.68
C PRO A 110 17.47 -19.54 1.51
N LEU A 111 16.70 -18.45 1.70
CA LEU A 111 15.83 -17.88 0.68
C LEU A 111 16.26 -16.44 0.35
N VAL A 112 16.38 -16.14 -0.92
CA VAL A 112 16.53 -14.78 -1.44
C VAL A 112 15.42 -14.46 -2.43
N CYS A 113 15.06 -13.17 -2.53
CA CYS A 113 14.02 -12.70 -3.45
C CYS A 113 14.59 -11.77 -4.51
N ILE A 114 14.11 -11.90 -5.74
CA ILE A 114 14.40 -10.99 -6.85
C ILE A 114 13.26 -9.98 -6.98
N GLN A 115 13.57 -8.70 -7.09
CA GLN A 115 12.54 -7.70 -7.34
C GLN A 115 11.96 -7.86 -8.75
N PRO A 116 10.63 -7.82 -8.95
CA PRO A 116 9.99 -7.96 -10.27
C PRO A 116 10.53 -7.00 -11.33
N LEU A 117 10.91 -5.80 -10.95
CA LEU A 117 11.55 -4.84 -11.84
C LEU A 117 12.92 -5.32 -12.34
N MET A 118 13.69 -6.02 -11.50
CA MET A 118 15.02 -6.53 -11.89
C MET A 118 14.91 -7.69 -12.86
N SER A 119 13.97 -8.61 -12.66
CA SER A 119 13.72 -9.70 -13.60
C SER A 119 13.18 -9.17 -14.95
N HIS A 120 12.33 -8.16 -14.92
CA HIS A 120 11.84 -7.50 -16.13
C HIS A 120 12.98 -6.85 -16.93
N ILE A 121 13.81 -6.01 -16.29
CA ILE A 121 14.96 -5.35 -16.94
C ILE A 121 15.95 -6.41 -17.50
N ALA A 122 16.26 -7.43 -16.69
CA ALA A 122 17.21 -8.46 -17.11
C ALA A 122 16.68 -9.28 -18.29
N ARG A 123 15.38 -9.50 -18.38
CA ARG A 123 14.74 -10.17 -19.52
C ARG A 123 14.86 -9.34 -20.79
N GLU A 124 14.60 -8.03 -20.73
CA GLU A 124 14.76 -7.12 -21.85
C GLU A 124 16.21 -7.04 -22.37
N GLN A 125 17.19 -7.17 -21.46
CA GLN A 125 18.61 -7.17 -21.81
C GLN A 125 19.10 -8.47 -22.45
N GLN A 126 18.45 -9.60 -22.19
CA GLN A 126 18.89 -10.92 -22.68
C GLN A 126 18.38 -11.25 -24.08
N ASP A 127 17.17 -10.81 -24.37
CA ASP A 127 16.50 -11.16 -25.60
C ASP A 127 15.82 -9.91 -26.16
N TYR A 128 16.27 -9.43 -27.31
CA TYR A 128 15.56 -8.39 -28.06
C TYR A 128 14.17 -8.88 -28.53
N THR A 129 13.82 -10.14 -28.20
CA THR A 129 12.52 -10.75 -28.47
C THR A 129 11.76 -10.94 -27.15
N THR A 130 10.47 -10.58 -27.14
CA THR A 130 9.59 -10.66 -25.96
C THR A 130 9.12 -12.08 -25.62
N HIS A 131 9.89 -13.13 -25.95
CA HIS A 131 9.53 -14.51 -25.67
C HIS A 131 9.65 -14.83 -24.17
N LYS A 132 8.51 -14.85 -23.50
CA LYS A 132 8.37 -15.26 -22.10
C LYS A 132 8.00 -16.73 -22.03
N THR A 133 8.85 -17.56 -21.41
CA THR A 133 8.52 -18.93 -21.02
C THR A 133 8.82 -19.12 -19.53
N ASP A 134 7.92 -19.80 -18.80
CA ASP A 134 8.12 -20.10 -17.38
C ASP A 134 9.44 -20.85 -17.12
N GLU A 135 9.91 -21.62 -18.10
CA GLU A 135 11.19 -22.35 -18.04
C GLU A 135 12.42 -21.45 -18.14
N SER A 136 12.32 -20.32 -18.84
CA SER A 136 13.40 -19.33 -18.91
C SER A 136 13.43 -18.46 -17.66
N ASP A 137 12.26 -18.14 -17.10
CA ASP A 137 12.12 -17.24 -15.95
C ASP A 137 12.72 -17.84 -14.67
N CYS A 138 12.56 -19.14 -14.38
CA CYS A 138 13.19 -19.75 -13.20
C CYS A 138 14.73 -19.76 -13.29
N VAL A 139 15.32 -19.91 -14.50
CA VAL A 139 16.77 -19.81 -14.72
C VAL A 139 17.25 -18.37 -14.55
N LEU A 140 16.52 -17.40 -15.10
CA LEU A 140 16.81 -15.98 -14.95
C LEU A 140 16.80 -15.56 -13.47
N ILE A 141 15.79 -15.98 -12.69
CA ILE A 141 15.69 -15.73 -11.26
C ILE A 141 16.91 -16.28 -10.53
N ALA A 142 17.31 -17.52 -10.83
CA ALA A 142 18.48 -18.12 -10.21
C ALA A 142 19.78 -17.38 -10.58
N ARG A 143 19.95 -16.98 -11.85
CA ARG A 143 21.11 -16.22 -12.32
C ARG A 143 21.21 -14.86 -11.65
N LEU A 144 20.12 -14.09 -11.57
CA LEU A 144 20.10 -12.82 -10.85
C LEU A 144 20.51 -12.97 -9.38
N ALA A 145 20.19 -14.10 -8.76
CA ALA A 145 20.64 -14.40 -7.41
C ALA A 145 22.17 -14.63 -7.37
N THR A 146 22.77 -15.40 -8.30
CA THR A 146 24.21 -15.62 -8.34
C THR A 146 24.98 -14.32 -8.53
N GLU A 147 24.41 -13.36 -9.26
CA GLU A 147 24.94 -12.00 -9.48
C GLU A 147 24.68 -11.05 -8.30
N LEU A 148 24.03 -11.52 -7.23
CA LEU A 148 23.62 -10.74 -6.05
C LEU A 148 22.64 -9.59 -6.35
N HIS A 149 21.87 -9.71 -7.42
CA HIS A 149 20.75 -8.82 -7.72
C HIS A 149 19.47 -9.23 -6.98
N CYS A 150 19.62 -9.62 -5.72
CA CYS A 150 18.58 -10.14 -4.86
C CYS A 150 18.56 -9.43 -3.51
N TYR A 151 17.60 -9.77 -2.68
CA TYR A 151 17.53 -9.32 -1.29
C TYR A 151 17.02 -10.47 -0.40
N ILE A 152 17.33 -10.38 0.90
CA ILE A 152 16.83 -11.30 1.91
C ILE A 152 15.42 -10.86 2.27
N PRO A 153 14.39 -11.72 2.11
CA PRO A 153 13.03 -11.37 2.48
C PRO A 153 12.91 -11.20 3.99
N GLU A 154 11.95 -10.36 4.40
CA GLU A 154 11.61 -10.17 5.80
C GLU A 154 10.91 -11.43 6.32
N GLU A 155 11.38 -11.96 7.44
CA GLU A 155 10.63 -12.93 8.23
C GLU A 155 9.61 -12.16 9.08
N LEU A 156 8.33 -12.40 8.80
CA LEU A 156 7.24 -11.84 9.58
C LEU A 156 6.75 -12.90 10.54
N ASP A 157 6.74 -12.57 11.82
CA ASP A 157 5.95 -13.34 12.78
C ASP A 157 4.44 -13.16 12.52
N GLU A 158 3.63 -13.97 13.20
CA GLU A 158 2.17 -14.00 13.03
C GLU A 158 1.54 -12.62 13.27
N THR A 159 2.00 -11.90 14.29
CA THR A 159 1.44 -10.61 14.71
C THR A 159 1.72 -9.53 13.67
N TRP A 160 2.94 -9.45 13.15
CA TRP A 160 3.29 -8.52 12.06
C TRP A 160 2.60 -8.87 10.75
N ALA A 161 2.47 -10.17 10.44
CA ALA A 161 1.73 -10.64 9.27
C ALA A 161 0.25 -10.25 9.37
N HIS A 162 -0.36 -10.45 10.55
CA HIS A 162 -1.74 -10.05 10.83
C HIS A 162 -1.95 -8.55 10.66
N LEU A 163 -1.10 -7.71 11.27
CA LEU A 163 -1.15 -6.26 11.10
C LEU A 163 -1.08 -5.85 9.62
N ARG A 164 -0.22 -6.49 8.84
CA ARG A 164 -0.09 -6.24 7.40
C ARG A 164 -1.36 -6.59 6.62
N HIS A 165 -2.03 -7.68 6.95
CA HIS A 165 -3.31 -8.06 6.35
C HIS A 165 -4.42 -7.06 6.70
N LEU A 166 -4.51 -6.65 7.96
CA LEU A 166 -5.46 -5.62 8.41
C LEU A 166 -5.22 -4.28 7.69
N GLY A 167 -3.97 -3.84 7.56
CA GLY A 167 -3.62 -2.61 6.84
C GLY A 167 -4.04 -2.64 5.37
N ARG A 168 -3.84 -3.76 4.67
CA ARG A 168 -4.31 -3.96 3.29
C ARG A 168 -5.83 -3.94 3.21
N ARG A 169 -6.51 -4.63 4.13
CA ARG A 169 -7.98 -4.63 4.20
C ARG A 169 -8.52 -3.23 4.44
N ARG A 170 -7.92 -2.49 5.37
CA ARG A 170 -8.25 -1.07 5.61
C ARG A 170 -8.15 -0.23 4.34
N ALA A 171 -7.06 -0.35 3.59
CA ALA A 171 -6.87 0.39 2.35
C ALA A 171 -7.95 0.09 1.31
N GLN A 172 -8.32 -1.19 1.13
CA GLN A 172 -9.42 -1.61 0.25
C GLN A 172 -10.76 -1.02 0.68
N LEU A 173 -11.08 -1.04 1.98
CA LEU A 173 -12.32 -0.49 2.51
C LEU A 173 -12.42 1.03 2.34
N ILE A 174 -11.31 1.76 2.53
CA ILE A 174 -11.27 3.20 2.26
C ILE A 174 -11.55 3.49 0.78
N THR A 175 -10.93 2.74 -0.13
CA THR A 175 -11.16 2.89 -1.57
C THR A 175 -12.62 2.60 -1.93
N ALA A 176 -13.17 1.51 -1.41
CA ALA A 176 -14.58 1.14 -1.64
C ALA A 176 -15.54 2.21 -1.11
N ALA A 177 -15.31 2.70 0.13
CA ALA A 177 -16.15 3.76 0.73
C ALA A 177 -16.08 5.07 -0.08
N THR A 178 -14.90 5.43 -0.57
CA THR A 178 -14.73 6.62 -1.42
C THR A 178 -15.49 6.46 -2.73
N ALA A 179 -15.37 5.32 -3.39
CA ALA A 179 -16.05 5.02 -4.65
C ALA A 179 -17.58 5.03 -4.50
N SER A 180 -18.13 4.38 -3.46
CA SER A 180 -19.57 4.44 -3.19
C SER A 180 -20.05 5.85 -2.88
N GLY A 181 -19.27 6.61 -2.09
CA GLY A 181 -19.60 8.01 -1.81
C GLY A 181 -19.64 8.88 -3.07
N GLN A 182 -18.67 8.72 -3.96
CA GLN A 182 -18.63 9.47 -5.21
C GLN A 182 -19.83 9.12 -6.11
N ARG A 183 -20.14 7.83 -6.26
CA ARG A 183 -21.32 7.41 -7.04
C ARG A 183 -22.63 7.95 -6.47
N ILE A 184 -22.77 8.03 -5.14
CA ILE A 184 -23.95 8.65 -4.52
C ILE A 184 -24.09 10.10 -4.96
N LEU A 185 -23.02 10.89 -4.91
CA LEU A 185 -23.04 12.31 -5.32
C LEU A 185 -23.32 12.45 -6.82
N ASP A 186 -22.70 11.62 -7.65
CA ASP A 186 -22.90 11.62 -9.11
C ASP A 186 -24.38 11.32 -9.45
N PHE A 187 -24.99 10.32 -8.82
CA PHE A 187 -26.40 10.01 -9.04
C PHE A 187 -27.35 11.09 -8.50
N LEU A 188 -27.02 11.68 -7.35
CA LEU A 188 -27.80 12.77 -6.79
C LEU A 188 -27.73 14.02 -7.66
N SER A 189 -26.60 14.34 -8.27
CA SER A 189 -26.45 15.49 -9.15
C SER A 189 -27.41 15.46 -10.34
N VAL A 190 -27.85 14.27 -10.75
CA VAL A 190 -28.81 14.07 -11.83
C VAL A 190 -30.23 13.87 -11.31
N ALA A 191 -30.39 13.02 -10.29
CA ALA A 191 -31.71 12.62 -9.80
C ALA A 191 -32.30 13.65 -8.83
N TRP A 192 -31.46 14.32 -8.03
CA TRP A 192 -31.90 15.20 -6.95
C TRP A 192 -30.81 16.20 -6.51
N PRO A 193 -30.42 17.16 -7.37
CA PRO A 193 -29.27 18.04 -7.10
C PRO A 193 -29.44 18.88 -5.82
N THR A 194 -30.67 19.35 -5.51
CA THR A 194 -30.94 20.19 -4.33
C THR A 194 -30.58 19.53 -3.00
N VAL A 195 -30.55 18.19 -2.94
CA VAL A 195 -30.18 17.45 -1.73
C VAL A 195 -28.71 17.60 -1.38
N THR A 196 -27.83 17.72 -2.38
CA THR A 196 -26.38 17.89 -2.16
C THR A 196 -26.03 19.24 -1.54
N GLU A 197 -26.84 20.26 -1.78
CA GLU A 197 -26.65 21.63 -1.27
C GLU A 197 -27.06 21.79 0.19
N THR A 198 -27.76 20.82 0.75
CA THR A 198 -28.26 20.86 2.14
C THR A 198 -27.16 20.76 3.20
N CYS A 199 -25.95 20.36 2.82
CA CYS A 199 -24.79 20.17 3.70
C CYS A 199 -23.49 20.46 2.96
N ALA A 200 -22.56 21.18 3.58
CA ALA A 200 -21.26 21.51 2.99
C ALA A 200 -20.39 20.27 2.71
N ASP A 201 -20.40 19.30 3.63
CA ASP A 201 -19.68 18.02 3.50
C ASP A 201 -20.66 16.84 3.63
N PRO A 202 -21.48 16.55 2.61
CA PRO A 202 -22.56 15.55 2.70
C PRO A 202 -22.05 14.18 3.14
N LEU A 203 -20.98 13.68 2.52
CA LEU A 203 -20.43 12.36 2.79
C LEU A 203 -19.75 12.23 4.17
N LYS A 204 -19.36 13.34 4.81
CA LYS A 204 -18.84 13.33 6.18
C LYS A 204 -19.97 13.40 7.22
N SER A 205 -21.14 13.91 6.85
CA SER A 205 -22.25 14.10 7.76
C SER A 205 -23.03 12.82 7.94
N VAL A 206 -22.88 12.20 9.12
CA VAL A 206 -23.68 11.03 9.54
C VAL A 206 -25.20 11.36 9.47
N THR A 207 -25.60 12.56 9.89
CA THR A 207 -26.98 13.01 9.85
C THR A 207 -27.52 13.08 8.43
N TRP A 208 -26.74 13.62 7.49
CA TRP A 208 -27.11 13.73 6.09
C TRP A 208 -27.28 12.35 5.43
N LEU A 209 -26.31 11.44 5.63
CA LEU A 209 -26.36 10.07 5.13
C LEU A 209 -27.57 9.31 5.69
N THR A 210 -27.85 9.46 6.97
CA THR A 210 -29.03 8.86 7.62
C THR A 210 -30.33 9.43 7.05
N ALA A 211 -30.39 10.75 6.86
CA ALA A 211 -31.59 11.38 6.30
C ALA A 211 -31.83 10.90 4.86
N LEU A 212 -30.80 10.82 4.02
CA LEU A 212 -30.90 10.29 2.67
C LEU A 212 -31.32 8.80 2.66
N GLN A 213 -30.82 8.01 3.60
CA GLN A 213 -31.25 6.62 3.76
C GLN A 213 -32.74 6.51 4.16
N VAL A 214 -33.23 7.36 5.06
CA VAL A 214 -34.64 7.41 5.41
C VAL A 214 -35.52 7.78 4.21
N VAL A 215 -35.09 8.78 3.42
CA VAL A 215 -35.78 9.17 2.17
C VAL A 215 -35.92 7.98 1.22
N THR A 216 -34.81 7.30 0.95
CA THR A 216 -34.79 6.19 -0.02
C THR A 216 -35.51 4.93 0.49
N ALA A 217 -35.32 4.57 1.77
CA ALA A 217 -35.87 3.35 2.33
C ALA A 217 -37.38 3.42 2.65
N ARG A 218 -37.83 4.55 3.21
CA ARG A 218 -39.25 4.67 3.66
C ARG A 218 -40.20 5.26 2.61
N CYS A 219 -39.68 6.14 1.78
CA CYS A 219 -40.50 6.89 0.84
C CYS A 219 -40.23 6.50 -0.62
N GLY A 220 -39.30 5.60 -0.89
CA GLY A 220 -38.86 5.27 -2.24
C GLY A 220 -38.44 6.52 -3.02
N ALA A 221 -38.01 7.56 -2.27
CA ALA A 221 -37.72 8.89 -2.79
C ALA A 221 -38.86 9.56 -3.53
N ASP A 222 -40.08 9.27 -3.13
CA ASP A 222 -41.30 9.93 -3.59
C ASP A 222 -41.58 11.18 -2.74
N PRO A 223 -41.51 12.42 -3.31
CA PRO A 223 -41.76 13.66 -2.57
C PRO A 223 -43.14 13.69 -1.92
N GLY A 224 -44.19 13.14 -2.59
CA GLY A 224 -45.53 13.07 -2.05
C GLY A 224 -45.62 12.24 -0.77
N LYS A 225 -44.96 11.11 -0.72
CA LYS A 225 -44.89 10.28 0.49
C LYS A 225 -44.10 10.96 1.61
N LEU A 226 -43.08 11.73 1.29
CA LEU A 226 -42.32 12.52 2.28
C LEU A 226 -43.20 13.65 2.84
N ALA A 227 -43.91 14.37 2.00
CA ALA A 227 -44.83 15.40 2.44
C ALA A 227 -45.93 14.86 3.36
N VAL A 228 -46.48 13.70 3.05
CA VAL A 228 -47.48 12.99 3.92
C VAL A 228 -46.87 12.54 5.23
N MET A 229 -45.58 12.08 5.24
CA MET A 229 -44.90 11.71 6.48
C MET A 229 -44.76 12.90 7.43
N GLY A 230 -44.51 14.08 6.92
CA GLY A 230 -44.27 15.32 7.68
C GLY A 230 -42.91 15.42 8.32
N ALA A 231 -42.46 16.63 8.63
CA ALA A 231 -41.11 16.94 9.12
C ALA A 231 -40.80 16.34 10.48
N GLU A 232 -41.79 16.21 11.37
CA GLU A 232 -41.58 15.65 12.71
C GLU A 232 -41.34 14.16 12.67
N ALA A 233 -42.18 13.40 11.94
CA ALA A 233 -42.02 11.97 11.77
C ALA A 233 -40.74 11.63 11.03
N PHE A 234 -40.34 12.43 10.02
CA PHE A 234 -39.08 12.31 9.35
C PHE A 234 -37.87 12.52 10.30
N THR A 235 -37.94 13.57 11.12
CA THR A 235 -36.89 13.85 12.12
C THR A 235 -36.77 12.73 13.14
N ALA A 236 -37.87 12.18 13.61
CA ALA A 236 -37.88 11.02 14.52
C ALA A 236 -37.26 9.79 13.87
N ALA A 237 -37.60 9.53 12.60
CA ALA A 237 -37.01 8.41 11.82
C ALA A 237 -35.49 8.55 11.65
N VAL A 238 -35.00 9.75 11.35
CA VAL A 238 -33.55 10.02 11.27
C VAL A 238 -32.86 9.80 12.61
N ARG A 239 -33.44 10.29 13.70
CA ARG A 239 -32.90 10.05 15.06
C ARG A 239 -32.80 8.57 15.40
N GLY A 240 -33.81 7.78 15.05
CA GLY A 240 -33.80 6.34 15.30
C GLY A 240 -32.80 5.57 14.46
N ALA A 241 -32.44 6.07 13.27
CA ALA A 241 -31.56 5.38 12.34
C ALA A 241 -30.07 5.81 12.42
N VAL A 242 -29.76 6.93 13.12
CA VAL A 242 -28.41 7.54 13.13
C VAL A 242 -27.34 6.62 13.72
N ALA A 243 -27.69 5.75 14.66
CA ALA A 243 -26.78 4.78 15.26
C ALA A 243 -26.21 3.79 14.26
N GLY A 244 -26.97 3.40 13.22
CA GLY A 244 -26.52 2.52 12.15
C GLY A 244 -25.33 3.09 11.36
N TRP A 245 -25.14 4.41 11.37
CA TRP A 245 -23.99 5.11 10.80
C TRP A 245 -22.88 5.42 11.81
N GLY A 246 -23.03 4.98 13.07
CA GLY A 246 -22.10 5.26 14.15
C GLY A 246 -22.27 6.62 14.79
N GLY A 247 -23.38 7.31 14.53
CA GLY A 247 -23.70 8.58 15.16
C GLY A 247 -24.44 8.40 16.50
N LYS A 248 -24.25 9.34 17.41
CA LYS A 248 -24.96 9.35 18.71
C LYS A 248 -26.26 10.18 18.65
N LYS A 249 -26.30 11.21 17.85
CA LYS A 249 -27.42 12.16 17.76
C LYS A 249 -27.51 12.76 16.36
N GLY A 250 -28.71 12.81 15.79
CA GLY A 250 -28.97 13.51 14.52
C GLY A 250 -29.04 15.03 14.74
N TRP A 251 -28.42 15.83 13.84
CA TRP A 251 -28.46 17.28 13.91
C TRP A 251 -29.70 17.84 13.19
N GLY A 252 -30.60 18.44 13.95
CA GLY A 252 -31.91 18.91 13.47
C GLY A 252 -31.85 19.88 12.29
N PRO A 253 -30.96 20.86 12.20
CA PRO A 253 -30.84 21.76 11.05
C PRO A 253 -30.56 21.07 9.72
N ILE A 254 -29.67 20.09 9.68
CA ILE A 254 -29.41 19.29 8.47
C ILE A 254 -30.64 18.45 8.12
N THR A 255 -31.24 17.77 9.12
CA THR A 255 -32.44 16.95 8.90
C THR A 255 -33.57 17.76 8.29
N ARG A 256 -33.86 18.97 8.81
CA ARG A 256 -34.90 19.86 8.25
C ARG A 256 -34.58 20.32 6.82
N ARG A 257 -33.32 20.68 6.52
CA ARG A 257 -32.92 21.08 5.16
C ARG A 257 -33.06 19.92 4.18
N VAL A 258 -32.65 18.72 4.54
CA VAL A 258 -32.81 17.53 3.70
C VAL A 258 -34.32 17.28 3.48
N PHE A 259 -35.15 17.35 4.52
CA PHE A 259 -36.62 17.19 4.37
C PHE A 259 -37.19 18.21 3.40
N ALA A 260 -36.88 19.49 3.56
CA ALA A 260 -37.38 20.56 2.70
C ALA A 260 -36.95 20.37 1.23
N ALA A 261 -35.70 20.02 0.99
CA ALA A 261 -35.19 19.75 -0.35
C ALA A 261 -35.82 18.51 -0.99
N THR A 262 -36.18 17.50 -0.19
CA THR A 262 -36.72 16.23 -0.72
C THR A 262 -38.23 16.19 -0.83
N ALA A 263 -38.93 16.97 -0.04
CA ALA A 263 -40.38 17.14 -0.15
C ALA A 263 -40.82 18.10 -1.28
N SER A 264 -39.90 18.92 -1.80
CA SER A 264 -40.14 19.82 -2.93
C SER A 264 -40.22 19.05 -4.24
N THR A 265 -41.17 19.42 -5.08
CA THR A 265 -41.33 18.91 -6.46
C THR A 265 -40.48 19.72 -7.45
N GLU A 266 -39.85 20.81 -7.01
CA GLU A 266 -38.90 21.60 -7.81
C GLU A 266 -37.64 20.83 -8.03
N GLY A 267 -37.59 20.02 -9.03
CA GLY A 267 -36.39 19.25 -9.39
C GLY A 267 -36.47 18.79 -10.84
N VAL A 268 -35.33 18.57 -11.45
CA VAL A 268 -35.23 18.05 -12.80
C VAL A 268 -35.89 16.65 -12.86
N VAL A 269 -36.95 16.52 -13.61
CA VAL A 269 -37.59 15.22 -13.86
C VAL A 269 -36.77 14.51 -14.93
N VAL A 270 -35.97 13.53 -14.52
CA VAL A 270 -35.24 12.66 -15.45
C VAL A 270 -36.01 11.35 -15.63
N ALA A 271 -36.10 10.87 -16.86
CA ALA A 271 -36.84 9.65 -17.17
C ALA A 271 -36.33 8.41 -16.39
N SER A 272 -35.04 8.35 -16.06
CA SER A 272 -34.42 7.26 -15.31
C SER A 272 -34.39 7.47 -13.77
N ARG A 273 -35.08 8.46 -13.24
CA ARG A 273 -35.01 8.85 -11.81
C ARG A 273 -35.25 7.66 -10.87
N ARG A 274 -36.28 6.82 -11.13
CA ARG A 274 -36.56 5.65 -10.29
C ARG A 274 -35.39 4.68 -10.17
N GLY A 275 -34.69 4.42 -11.28
CA GLY A 275 -33.51 3.57 -11.32
C GLY A 275 -32.32 4.19 -10.58
N LEU A 276 -32.09 5.50 -10.76
CA LEU A 276 -31.02 6.23 -10.04
C LEU A 276 -31.24 6.23 -8.53
N LEU A 277 -32.47 6.47 -8.07
CA LEU A 277 -32.80 6.46 -6.64
C LEU A 277 -32.66 5.06 -6.03
N ARG A 278 -32.95 4.01 -6.77
CA ARG A 278 -32.65 2.63 -6.33
C ARG A 278 -31.16 2.42 -6.19
N ARG A 279 -30.35 2.84 -7.15
CA ARG A 279 -28.89 2.74 -7.07
C ARG A 279 -28.31 3.55 -5.91
N ILE A 280 -28.84 4.74 -5.63
CA ILE A 280 -28.45 5.53 -4.45
C ILE A 280 -28.71 4.75 -3.17
N ALA A 281 -29.86 4.08 -3.05
CA ALA A 281 -30.18 3.27 -1.88
C ALA A 281 -29.22 2.08 -1.71
N ASP A 282 -28.89 1.41 -2.80
CA ASP A 282 -27.93 0.29 -2.80
C ASP A 282 -26.53 0.77 -2.41
N GLU A 283 -26.03 1.89 -2.97
CA GLU A 283 -24.73 2.49 -2.63
C GLU A 283 -24.68 3.00 -1.18
N LEU A 284 -25.77 3.54 -0.64
CA LEU A 284 -25.84 3.91 0.78
C LEU A 284 -25.70 2.68 1.68
N GLY A 285 -26.35 1.56 1.32
CA GLY A 285 -26.20 0.29 2.03
C GLY A 285 -24.75 -0.22 1.99
N ASP A 286 -24.11 -0.16 0.83
CA ASP A 286 -22.72 -0.57 0.66
C ASP A 286 -21.77 0.34 1.45
N LEU A 287 -21.96 1.64 1.39
CA LEU A 287 -21.16 2.62 2.15
C LEU A 287 -21.30 2.40 3.66
N GLN A 288 -22.53 2.14 4.14
CA GLN A 288 -22.79 1.88 5.55
C GLN A 288 -22.07 0.61 6.04
N ARG A 289 -22.21 -0.50 5.30
CA ARG A 289 -21.53 -1.76 5.58
C ARG A 289 -20.01 -1.59 5.56
N THR A 290 -19.48 -0.94 4.54
CA THR A 290 -18.06 -0.69 4.36
C THR A 290 -17.48 0.13 5.53
N ARG A 291 -18.20 1.17 5.97
CA ARG A 291 -17.78 1.98 7.13
C ARG A 291 -17.82 1.21 8.45
N ALA A 292 -18.80 0.31 8.62
CA ALA A 292 -18.85 -0.56 9.79
C ALA A 292 -17.66 -1.52 9.81
N GLN A 293 -17.36 -2.16 8.69
CA GLN A 293 -16.18 -3.02 8.55
C GLN A 293 -14.87 -2.25 8.75
N LEU A 294 -14.77 -1.01 8.24
CA LEU A 294 -13.59 -0.17 8.43
C LEU A 294 -13.35 0.11 9.92
N ARG A 295 -14.39 0.46 10.68
CA ARG A 295 -14.26 0.67 12.13
C ARG A 295 -13.81 -0.59 12.87
N ALA A 296 -14.31 -1.76 12.50
CA ALA A 296 -13.89 -3.03 13.09
C ALA A 296 -12.41 -3.31 12.80
N VAL A 297 -12.00 -3.23 11.54
CA VAL A 297 -10.58 -3.42 11.14
C VAL A 297 -9.66 -2.42 11.84
N GLU A 298 -10.08 -1.17 12.00
CA GLU A 298 -9.28 -0.15 12.70
C GLU A 298 -9.17 -0.45 14.21
N ALA A 299 -10.21 -1.01 14.83
CA ALA A 299 -10.13 -1.48 16.21
C ALA A 299 -9.17 -2.67 16.37
N ASP A 300 -9.24 -3.65 15.44
CA ASP A 300 -8.31 -4.79 15.41
C ASP A 300 -6.86 -4.33 15.22
N MET A 301 -6.61 -3.36 14.33
CA MET A 301 -5.28 -2.79 14.13
C MET A 301 -4.73 -2.14 15.41
N VAL A 302 -5.57 -1.46 16.18
CA VAL A 302 -5.16 -0.85 17.47
C VAL A 302 -4.88 -1.93 18.50
N ALA A 303 -5.66 -3.00 18.55
CA ALA A 303 -5.40 -4.14 19.43
C ALA A 303 -4.03 -4.78 19.13
N VAL A 304 -3.75 -5.05 17.86
CA VAL A 304 -2.44 -5.59 17.42
C VAL A 304 -1.29 -4.64 17.75
N LEU A 305 -1.50 -3.31 17.65
CA LEU A 305 -0.49 -2.33 18.09
C LEU A 305 -0.15 -2.49 19.57
N GLY A 306 -1.15 -2.81 20.40
CA GLY A 306 -0.98 -3.15 21.82
C GLY A 306 -0.19 -4.43 22.02
N GLU A 307 -0.51 -5.51 21.31
CA GLU A 307 0.22 -6.79 21.35
C GLU A 307 1.70 -6.64 20.99
N LEU A 308 2.01 -5.75 20.03
CA LEU A 308 3.38 -5.41 19.64
C LEU A 308 4.13 -4.54 20.67
N GLY A 309 3.46 -4.06 21.73
CA GLY A 309 4.05 -3.15 22.71
C GLY A 309 4.34 -1.75 22.17
N LEU A 310 3.68 -1.35 21.07
CA LEU A 310 3.96 -0.10 20.36
C LEU A 310 2.85 0.96 20.52
N SER A 311 1.93 0.79 21.46
CA SER A 311 0.81 1.74 21.74
C SER A 311 1.28 3.17 22.00
N ARG A 312 2.48 3.34 22.59
CA ARG A 312 3.07 4.67 22.85
C ARG A 312 3.34 5.51 21.61
N LEU A 313 3.30 4.93 20.40
CA LEU A 313 3.37 5.72 19.17
C LEU A 313 2.15 6.65 19.01
N ALA A 314 1.04 6.33 19.65
CA ALA A 314 -0.15 7.19 19.68
C ALA A 314 0.01 8.43 20.59
N ASP A 315 1.06 8.47 21.45
CA ASP A 315 1.39 9.64 22.27
C ASP A 315 2.04 10.77 21.43
N ILE A 316 2.47 10.44 20.21
CA ILE A 316 3.00 11.44 19.26
C ILE A 316 1.87 12.40 18.87
N PRO A 317 1.98 13.73 19.15
CA PRO A 317 0.92 14.68 18.84
C PRO A 317 0.46 14.58 17.37
N ALA A 318 -0.85 14.47 17.18
CA ALA A 318 -1.53 14.33 15.89
C ALA A 318 -1.31 13.00 15.13
N LEU A 319 -0.67 12.02 15.74
CA LEU A 319 -0.62 10.65 15.23
C LEU A 319 -1.63 9.78 15.99
N SER A 320 -2.74 9.40 15.36
CA SER A 320 -3.68 8.47 16.00
C SER A 320 -3.11 7.05 16.07
N ALA A 321 -3.62 6.24 17.02
CA ALA A 321 -3.25 4.82 17.12
C ALA A 321 -3.49 4.07 15.79
N VAL A 322 -4.60 4.34 15.11
CA VAL A 322 -4.89 3.80 13.77
C VAL A 322 -3.85 4.27 12.74
N GLY A 323 -3.45 5.55 12.80
CA GLY A 323 -2.41 6.09 11.92
C GLY A 323 -1.06 5.41 12.13
N ALA A 324 -0.65 5.23 13.39
CA ALA A 324 0.56 4.52 13.76
C ALA A 324 0.52 3.05 13.27
N ALA A 325 -0.57 2.34 13.56
CA ALA A 325 -0.76 0.96 13.10
C ALA A 325 -0.76 0.84 11.57
N ALA A 326 -1.35 1.80 10.85
CA ALA A 326 -1.34 1.81 9.39
C ALA A 326 0.06 2.05 8.80
N ILE A 327 0.88 2.89 9.41
CA ILE A 327 2.29 3.07 9.03
C ILE A 327 3.05 1.76 9.28
N LEU A 328 2.89 1.15 10.44
CA LEU A 328 3.57 -0.09 10.82
C LEU A 328 3.13 -1.28 9.95
N ALA A 329 1.87 -1.36 9.55
CA ALA A 329 1.39 -2.36 8.61
C ALA A 329 2.15 -2.33 7.27
N GLU A 330 2.61 -1.16 6.86
CA GLU A 330 3.40 -0.97 5.64
C GLU A 330 4.91 -1.13 5.88
N THR A 331 5.42 -0.63 7.01
CA THR A 331 6.86 -0.69 7.30
C THR A 331 7.29 -2.05 7.82
N GLY A 332 6.42 -2.79 8.53
CA GLY A 332 6.82 -3.90 9.39
C GLY A 332 7.56 -3.40 10.63
N ASP A 333 8.36 -4.26 11.27
CA ASP A 333 9.12 -3.90 12.47
C ASP A 333 10.09 -2.75 12.18
N PRO A 334 9.94 -1.58 12.82
CA PRO A 334 10.80 -0.43 12.59
C PRO A 334 12.25 -0.67 13.04
N ARG A 335 12.50 -1.60 13.96
CA ARG A 335 13.85 -1.94 14.48
C ARG A 335 14.77 -2.56 13.42
N ARG A 336 14.21 -3.06 12.32
CA ARG A 336 14.98 -3.60 11.19
C ARG A 336 15.67 -2.53 10.33
N TYR A 337 15.36 -1.25 10.54
CA TYR A 337 15.94 -0.18 9.76
C TYR A 337 17.11 0.45 10.53
N ASP A 338 18.32 0.41 9.96
CA ASP A 338 19.52 1.01 10.55
C ASP A 338 19.43 2.53 10.72
N SER A 339 18.51 3.20 10.01
CA SER A 339 18.36 4.65 10.02
C SER A 339 17.02 5.10 9.41
N SER A 340 16.59 6.33 9.73
CA SER A 340 15.45 6.99 9.08
C SER A 340 15.61 7.08 7.56
N SER A 341 16.82 7.30 7.06
CA SER A 341 17.12 7.31 5.61
C SER A 341 16.82 5.97 4.94
N SER A 342 17.02 4.85 5.64
CA SER A 342 16.67 3.52 5.14
C SER A 342 15.15 3.35 5.00
N LEU A 343 14.38 3.89 5.95
CA LEU A 343 12.92 3.92 5.90
C LEU A 343 12.40 4.81 4.76
N VAL A 344 12.98 6.00 4.59
CA VAL A 344 12.67 6.93 3.47
C VAL A 344 12.91 6.25 2.13
N LYS A 345 14.02 5.50 2.00
CA LYS A 345 14.34 4.72 0.79
C LYS A 345 13.34 3.58 0.58
N HIS A 346 12.95 2.88 1.65
CA HIS A 346 11.93 1.81 1.60
C HIS A 346 10.56 2.35 1.14
N ALA A 347 10.21 3.56 1.55
CA ALA A 347 9.02 4.26 1.07
C ALA A 347 9.13 4.71 -0.40
N GLY A 348 10.33 4.73 -0.99
CA GLY A 348 10.58 5.28 -2.32
C GLY A 348 10.45 6.81 -2.36
N MET A 349 10.78 7.47 -1.24
CA MET A 349 10.73 8.92 -1.06
C MET A 349 12.12 9.56 -1.12
N SER A 350 13.18 8.79 -1.38
CA SER A 350 14.51 9.35 -1.60
C SER A 350 14.51 10.28 -2.81
N PRO A 351 15.16 11.44 -2.72
CA PRO A 351 15.39 12.27 -3.90
C PRO A 351 16.13 11.47 -4.98
N SER A 352 15.75 11.68 -6.21
CA SER A 352 16.42 11.17 -7.40
C SER A 352 16.96 12.37 -8.14
N ASP A 353 18.27 12.56 -8.07
CA ASP A 353 18.94 13.62 -8.82
C ASP A 353 19.00 13.22 -10.30
N ASN A 354 18.55 14.10 -11.15
CA ASN A 354 18.66 13.97 -12.59
C ASN A 354 19.72 14.98 -13.10
N ALA A 355 20.98 14.73 -12.69
CA ALA A 355 22.10 15.58 -13.07
C ALA A 355 23.09 14.79 -13.92
N SER A 356 23.48 15.35 -15.05
CA SER A 356 24.50 14.79 -15.95
C SER A 356 25.38 15.93 -16.48
N GLY A 357 26.64 15.97 -16.05
CA GLY A 357 27.58 17.03 -16.44
C GLY A 357 27.09 18.41 -15.98
N THR A 358 26.82 19.29 -16.92
CA THR A 358 26.27 20.64 -16.67
C THR A 358 24.75 20.70 -16.62
N PHE A 359 24.05 19.58 -16.89
CA PHE A 359 22.59 19.51 -16.86
C PHE A 359 22.08 19.20 -15.45
N TYR A 360 21.25 20.08 -14.91
CA TYR A 360 20.53 19.88 -13.65
C TYR A 360 19.03 19.87 -13.95
N GLY A 361 18.44 18.67 -13.96
CA GLY A 361 16.99 18.50 -14.07
C GLY A 361 16.30 18.56 -12.71
N ASP A 362 14.97 18.67 -12.72
CA ASP A 362 14.16 18.73 -11.51
C ASP A 362 14.36 17.47 -10.64
N ALA A 363 14.64 17.68 -9.38
CA ALA A 363 14.71 16.61 -8.40
C ALA A 363 13.29 16.12 -8.08
N HIS A 364 13.08 14.80 -8.14
CA HIS A 364 11.81 14.17 -7.77
C HIS A 364 12.06 12.95 -6.88
N ILE A 365 11.02 12.50 -6.19
CA ILE A 365 11.13 11.28 -5.38
C ILE A 365 11.26 10.05 -6.29
N SER A 366 12.09 9.09 -5.89
CA SER A 366 12.40 7.91 -6.69
C SER A 366 11.17 7.05 -7.06
N ARG A 367 10.11 7.10 -6.26
CA ARG A 367 8.89 6.26 -6.35
C ARG A 367 9.18 4.74 -6.36
N ARG A 368 10.44 4.33 -6.26
CA ARG A 368 10.89 2.93 -6.21
C ARG A 368 10.83 2.41 -4.77
N GLY A 369 9.62 2.16 -4.28
CA GLY A 369 9.35 1.70 -2.92
C GLY A 369 7.86 1.44 -2.72
N ARG A 370 7.41 1.34 -1.46
CA ARG A 370 6.03 0.97 -1.12
C ARG A 370 5.06 2.15 -1.30
N PRO A 371 4.14 2.11 -2.29
CA PRO A 371 3.19 3.20 -2.51
C PRO A 371 2.19 3.36 -1.35
N GLY A 372 1.78 2.26 -0.71
CA GLY A 372 0.91 2.29 0.47
C GLY A 372 1.54 3.06 1.63
N LEU A 373 2.83 2.86 1.87
CA LEU A 373 3.57 3.60 2.90
C LEU A 373 3.60 5.10 2.59
N ARG A 374 3.93 5.49 1.36
CA ARG A 374 3.92 6.91 0.95
C ARG A 374 2.57 7.56 1.18
N LEU A 375 1.49 6.89 0.77
CA LEU A 375 0.12 7.42 0.94
C LEU A 375 -0.25 7.54 2.42
N THR A 376 0.11 6.56 3.25
CA THR A 376 -0.21 6.55 4.68
C THR A 376 0.56 7.66 5.41
N VAL A 377 1.85 7.80 5.14
CA VAL A 377 2.67 8.87 5.73
C VAL A 377 2.19 10.25 5.25
N TRP A 378 1.89 10.41 3.96
CA TRP A 378 1.34 11.66 3.42
C TRP A 378 0.06 12.08 4.13
N ARG A 379 -0.85 11.13 4.39
CA ARG A 379 -2.08 11.43 5.15
C ARG A 379 -1.82 11.83 6.60
N ALA A 380 -0.76 11.32 7.20
CA ALA A 380 -0.37 11.66 8.58
C ALA A 380 0.29 13.06 8.68
N VAL A 381 0.93 13.54 7.61
CA VAL A 381 1.63 14.84 7.61
C VAL A 381 0.69 16.01 7.90
N TRP A 382 -0.48 16.07 7.27
CA TRP A 382 -1.38 17.22 7.39
C TRP A 382 -1.85 17.52 8.83
N PRO A 383 -2.38 16.55 9.59
CA PRO A 383 -2.69 16.80 11.00
C PRO A 383 -1.43 17.08 11.83
N MET A 384 -0.28 16.46 11.50
CA MET A 384 0.96 16.75 12.22
C MET A 384 1.46 18.17 12.02
N LEU A 385 1.36 18.74 10.81
CA LEU A 385 1.72 20.14 10.57
C LEU A 385 0.83 21.09 11.36
N ARG A 386 -0.42 20.74 11.60
CA ARG A 386 -1.38 21.57 12.32
C ARG A 386 -1.27 21.48 13.84
N PHE A 387 -0.97 20.29 14.37
CA PHE A 387 -1.13 20.01 15.81
C PHE A 387 0.16 19.52 16.49
N ASN A 388 1.25 19.30 15.74
CA ASN A 388 2.54 18.91 16.31
C ASN A 388 3.53 20.07 16.16
N PRO A 389 3.91 20.77 17.23
CA PRO A 389 4.74 21.97 17.15
C PRO A 389 6.13 21.70 16.58
N VAL A 390 6.69 20.50 16.84
CA VAL A 390 8.01 20.10 16.32
C VAL A 390 7.96 19.94 14.80
N MET A 391 6.91 19.30 14.27
CA MET A 391 6.74 19.12 12.83
C MET A 391 6.42 20.43 12.13
N ALA A 392 5.61 21.28 12.75
CA ALA A 392 5.30 22.63 12.24
C ALA A 392 6.57 23.49 12.13
N ALA A 393 7.39 23.53 13.17
CA ALA A 393 8.64 24.28 13.19
C ALA A 393 9.63 23.75 12.14
N LYS A 394 9.76 22.42 12.02
CA LYS A 394 10.62 21.81 10.99
C LYS A 394 10.15 22.14 9.58
N TYR A 395 8.85 22.10 9.32
CA TYR A 395 8.29 22.45 8.02
C TYR A 395 8.55 23.93 7.68
N ALA A 396 8.30 24.83 8.63
CA ALA A 396 8.57 26.25 8.46
C ALA A 396 10.05 26.54 8.13
N ALA A 397 10.98 25.88 8.84
CA ALA A 397 12.41 26.03 8.56
C ALA A 397 12.80 25.49 7.16
N MET A 398 12.17 24.40 6.70
CA MET A 398 12.43 23.84 5.37
C MET A 398 11.87 24.74 4.24
N THR A 399 10.69 25.31 4.42
CA THR A 399 10.08 26.23 3.44
C THR A 399 10.87 27.54 3.37
N GLN A 400 11.28 28.13 4.49
CA GLN A 400 12.11 29.31 4.53
C GLN A 400 13.43 29.08 3.79
N ALA A 401 14.10 27.97 4.06
CA ALA A 401 15.36 27.62 3.37
C ALA A 401 15.19 27.44 1.86
N ALA A 402 14.03 26.94 1.42
CA ALA A 402 13.71 26.83 -0.01
C ALA A 402 13.47 28.18 -0.65
N ASP A 403 12.73 29.09 0.04
CA ASP A 403 12.46 30.45 -0.42
C ASP A 403 13.76 31.28 -0.50
N ASP A 404 14.64 31.15 0.51
CA ASP A 404 15.94 31.83 0.52
C ASP A 404 16.85 31.33 -0.63
N ALA A 405 16.84 30.02 -0.90
CA ALA A 405 17.58 29.43 -2.02
C ALA A 405 17.06 29.90 -3.38
N ALA A 406 15.72 29.98 -3.54
CA ALA A 406 15.10 30.49 -4.75
C ALA A 406 15.40 31.97 -4.99
N ALA A 407 15.40 32.78 -3.92
CA ALA A 407 15.78 34.22 -3.98
C ALA A 407 17.24 34.39 -4.39
N ALA A 408 18.15 33.58 -3.84
CA ALA A 408 19.57 33.58 -4.19
C ALA A 408 19.81 33.19 -5.66
N ALA A 409 19.07 32.20 -6.17
CA ALA A 409 19.14 31.78 -7.57
C ALA A 409 18.58 32.81 -8.54
N GLY A 410 17.49 33.52 -8.15
CA GLY A 410 16.87 34.56 -8.94
C GLY A 410 17.72 35.83 -9.07
N THR A 411 18.58 36.14 -8.10
CA THR A 411 19.51 37.28 -8.15
C THR A 411 20.72 36.99 -9.04
N GLY A 412 21.11 35.72 -9.24
CA GLY A 412 22.22 35.33 -10.12
C GLY A 412 21.93 35.43 -11.62
N SER A 413 20.65 35.46 -12.04
CA SER A 413 20.27 35.51 -13.45
C SER A 413 20.08 36.94 -14.00
N ARG A 414 20.25 38.02 -13.19
CA ARG A 414 20.11 39.43 -13.61
C ARG A 414 21.45 40.14 -13.82
N GLN A 415 22.58 39.44 -13.70
CA GLN A 415 23.92 40.01 -13.88
C GLN A 415 24.77 39.28 -14.94
N ALA A 416 24.15 38.60 -15.93
CA ALA A 416 24.87 38.04 -17.07
C ALA A 416 24.33 38.55 -18.39
#